data_30e199f3bd1e7cfd7cb3f801835a0ec3
#
_entry.id   30e199f3bd1e7cfd7cb3f801835a0ec3
#
_cell.length_a   1.000
_cell.length_b   1.000
_cell.length_c   1.000
_cell.angle_alpha   90.00
_cell.angle_beta   90.00
_cell.angle_gamma   90.00
#
_symmetry.space_group_name_H-M   'P 1'
#
loop_
_entity.id
_entity.type
_entity.pdbx_description
1 polymer ?
#
loop_
_entity_poly.entity_id
_entity_poly.type
_entity_poly.pdbx_seq_one_letter_code
_entity_poly.pdbx_strand_id
1 'polypeptide(L)'
;MRSDSDRNMSASLTRITRQVSRTFDLNYGGLLHMNKKNQYADSVKETLILTLAVAIIAAAVYFFLVPSHASVSSISGLGIILSNFVPLPLSAITMILNVVLLIIGFFTCGREFGAKTVYTSIMLPLFLGLFEKIFPDFYSMTDSQELDVLCYILVVSVGLAILFNRNASSGGLDIVAKIMNKYLHMDLGKAMSLSGMCVALSAALVYDKKTVVLSVLGTYFNGIVLDHFIFTQDMKRRDCIITQKEEELRHFILYELHSGATIYESIGAYTMEKHNEIITIVDKTEYQKLMKYINQVDPKAFITIYNVSNMRYQPKI
;
A
#
# COMPACT_ATOMS: atom_id res chain seq x y z
N MET A 1 -0.69 -44.71 -61.05
CA MET A 1 -1.58 -45.20 -59.94
C MET A 1 -1.02 -44.69 -58.57
N ARG A 2 -1.52 -43.63 -58.09
CA ARG A 2 -1.19 -43.19 -56.70
C ARG A 2 -2.09 -43.98 -55.75
N SER A 3 -1.49 -44.69 -54.82
CA SER A 3 -2.09 -45.65 -53.90
C SER A 3 -3.17 -45.02 -53.03
N ASP A 4 -4.28 -45.72 -52.81
CA ASP A 4 -5.38 -45.36 -51.85
C ASP A 4 -4.88 -45.14 -50.42
N SER A 5 -3.69 -45.62 -50.10
CA SER A 5 -2.99 -45.41 -48.83
C SER A 5 -2.63 -43.95 -48.59
N ASP A 6 -2.21 -43.18 -49.62
CA ASP A 6 -1.82 -41.77 -49.50
C ASP A 6 -3.04 -40.86 -49.27
N ARG A 7 -4.22 -41.21 -49.79
CA ARG A 7 -5.46 -40.46 -49.55
C ARG A 7 -5.99 -40.67 -48.13
N ASN A 8 -5.90 -41.90 -47.62
CA ASN A 8 -6.32 -42.18 -46.26
C ASN A 8 -5.42 -41.54 -45.19
N MET A 9 -4.11 -41.45 -45.47
CA MET A 9 -3.15 -40.80 -44.58
C MET A 9 -3.34 -39.29 -44.56
N SER A 10 -3.63 -38.64 -45.69
CA SER A 10 -3.91 -37.20 -45.73
C SER A 10 -5.23 -36.83 -45.06
N ALA A 11 -6.27 -37.67 -45.18
CA ALA A 11 -7.55 -37.48 -44.50
C ALA A 11 -7.46 -37.65 -42.95
N SER A 12 -6.63 -38.60 -42.49
CA SER A 12 -6.38 -38.79 -41.06
C SER A 12 -5.58 -37.65 -40.44
N LEU A 13 -4.56 -37.15 -41.14
CA LEU A 13 -3.79 -35.98 -40.70
C LEU A 13 -4.65 -34.71 -40.63
N THR A 14 -5.56 -34.52 -41.59
CA THR A 14 -6.46 -33.37 -41.59
C THR A 14 -7.49 -33.44 -40.43
N ARG A 15 -7.93 -34.63 -40.04
CA ARG A 15 -8.80 -34.83 -38.86
C ARG A 15 -8.06 -34.54 -37.55
N ILE A 16 -6.82 -35.05 -37.42
CA ILE A 16 -6.00 -34.82 -36.23
C ILE A 16 -5.69 -33.33 -36.07
N THR A 17 -5.32 -32.64 -37.15
CA THR A 17 -5.03 -31.18 -37.09
C THR A 17 -6.28 -30.36 -36.71
N ARG A 18 -7.47 -30.72 -37.22
CA ARG A 18 -8.73 -30.06 -36.80
C ARG A 18 -9.10 -30.35 -35.37
N GLN A 19 -8.82 -31.54 -34.87
CA GLN A 19 -9.13 -31.91 -33.49
C GLN A 19 -8.19 -31.23 -32.50
N VAL A 20 -6.89 -31.12 -32.84
CA VAL A 20 -5.89 -30.37 -32.06
C VAL A 20 -6.20 -28.86 -32.05
N SER A 21 -6.56 -28.27 -33.21
CA SER A 21 -6.98 -26.89 -33.30
C SER A 21 -8.22 -26.58 -32.43
N ARG A 22 -9.26 -27.42 -32.48
CA ARG A 22 -10.46 -27.28 -31.65
C ARG A 22 -10.16 -27.38 -30.14
N THR A 23 -9.28 -28.30 -29.75
CA THR A 23 -8.90 -28.49 -28.33
C THR A 23 -8.04 -27.30 -27.87
N PHE A 24 -7.21 -26.75 -28.75
CA PHE A 24 -6.41 -25.54 -28.48
C PHE A 24 -7.32 -24.31 -28.31
N ASP A 25 -8.28 -24.08 -29.22
CA ASP A 25 -9.21 -22.96 -29.16
C ASP A 25 -10.13 -23.02 -27.92
N LEU A 26 -10.57 -24.22 -27.53
CA LEU A 26 -11.39 -24.39 -26.32
C LEU A 26 -10.59 -24.12 -25.03
N ASN A 27 -9.35 -24.58 -24.96
CA ASN A 27 -8.50 -24.34 -23.79
C ASN A 27 -8.03 -22.88 -23.69
N TYR A 28 -7.64 -22.25 -24.81
CA TYR A 28 -7.22 -20.85 -24.83
C TYR A 28 -8.40 -19.89 -24.61
N GLY A 29 -9.58 -20.17 -25.15
CA GLY A 29 -10.79 -19.39 -24.91
C GLY A 29 -11.21 -19.42 -23.44
N GLY A 30 -11.15 -20.57 -22.79
CA GLY A 30 -11.43 -20.73 -21.36
C GLY A 30 -10.44 -20.00 -20.46
N LEU A 31 -9.15 -20.07 -20.76
CA LEU A 31 -8.10 -19.38 -20.03
C LEU A 31 -8.19 -17.86 -20.18
N LEU A 32 -8.55 -17.34 -21.36
CA LEU A 32 -8.75 -15.91 -21.59
C LEU A 32 -9.99 -15.38 -20.87
N HIS A 33 -11.07 -16.16 -20.77
CA HIS A 33 -12.26 -15.78 -20.02
C HIS A 33 -12.04 -15.85 -18.50
N MET A 34 -11.33 -16.83 -18.00
CA MET A 34 -10.94 -16.92 -16.58
C MET A 34 -10.01 -15.77 -16.18
N ASN A 35 -9.05 -15.41 -17.03
CA ASN A 35 -8.12 -14.31 -16.77
C ASN A 35 -8.84 -12.94 -16.74
N LYS A 36 -9.81 -12.71 -17.64
CA LYS A 36 -10.65 -11.48 -17.60
C LYS A 36 -11.50 -11.40 -16.33
N LYS A 37 -12.14 -12.50 -15.91
CA LYS A 37 -13.00 -12.51 -14.72
C LYS A 37 -12.20 -12.23 -13.45
N ASN A 38 -11.00 -12.79 -13.32
CA ASN A 38 -10.08 -12.49 -12.21
C ASN A 38 -9.62 -11.03 -12.24
N GLN A 39 -9.29 -10.50 -13.41
CA GLN A 39 -8.86 -9.11 -13.57
C GLN A 39 -9.96 -8.09 -13.18
N TYR A 40 -11.22 -8.36 -13.48
CA TYR A 40 -12.35 -7.52 -13.03
C TYR A 40 -12.53 -7.61 -11.51
N ALA A 41 -12.46 -8.80 -10.94
CA ALA A 41 -12.58 -8.98 -9.48
C ALA A 41 -11.45 -8.24 -8.72
N ASP A 42 -10.23 -8.30 -9.24
CA ASP A 42 -9.08 -7.58 -8.66
C ASP A 42 -9.23 -6.06 -8.79
N SER A 43 -9.73 -5.55 -9.92
CA SER A 43 -10.00 -4.12 -10.11
C SER A 43 -11.10 -3.61 -9.17
N VAL A 44 -12.18 -4.37 -8.98
CA VAL A 44 -13.26 -4.01 -8.04
C VAL A 44 -12.75 -4.01 -6.60
N LYS A 45 -11.98 -5.02 -6.23
CA LYS A 45 -11.34 -5.10 -4.90
C LYS A 45 -10.41 -3.91 -4.65
N GLU A 46 -9.59 -3.55 -5.64
CA GLU A 46 -8.68 -2.40 -5.56
C GLU A 46 -9.47 -1.09 -5.36
N THR A 47 -10.53 -0.86 -6.16
CA THR A 47 -11.38 0.32 -6.04
C THR A 47 -12.06 0.39 -4.67
N LEU A 48 -12.56 -0.73 -4.15
CA LEU A 48 -13.16 -0.79 -2.81
C LEU A 48 -12.16 -0.43 -1.71
N ILE A 49 -10.93 -0.91 -1.80
CA ILE A 49 -9.87 -0.58 -0.83
C ILE A 49 -9.53 0.90 -0.89
N LEU A 50 -9.39 1.48 -2.09
CA LEU A 50 -9.13 2.91 -2.27
C LEU A 50 -10.29 3.75 -1.71
N THR A 51 -11.54 3.35 -1.97
CA THR A 51 -12.73 4.03 -1.45
C THR A 51 -12.76 4.01 0.08
N LEU A 52 -12.47 2.84 0.70
CA LEU A 52 -12.42 2.72 2.15
C LEU A 52 -11.31 3.59 2.75
N ALA A 53 -10.12 3.59 2.14
CA ALA A 53 -9.01 4.42 2.59
C ALA A 53 -9.36 5.91 2.53
N VAL A 54 -9.99 6.37 1.46
CA VAL A 54 -10.45 7.77 1.33
C VAL A 54 -11.54 8.10 2.34
N ALA A 55 -12.46 7.18 2.62
CA ALA A 55 -13.48 7.37 3.65
C ALA A 55 -12.86 7.53 5.05
N ILE A 56 -11.81 6.76 5.38
CA ILE A 56 -11.05 6.90 6.63
C ILE A 56 -10.38 8.28 6.69
N ILE A 57 -9.73 8.72 5.60
CA ILE A 57 -9.09 10.04 5.53
C ILE A 57 -10.13 11.15 5.68
N ALA A 58 -11.27 11.06 4.97
CA ALA A 58 -12.35 12.03 5.07
C ALA A 58 -12.92 12.11 6.50
N ALA A 59 -13.08 10.97 7.17
CA ALA A 59 -13.50 10.93 8.56
C ALA A 59 -12.47 11.59 9.50
N ALA A 60 -11.18 11.31 9.30
CA ALA A 60 -10.11 11.94 10.07
C ALA A 60 -10.13 13.48 9.90
N VAL A 61 -10.29 13.94 8.66
CA VAL A 61 -10.36 15.37 8.36
C VAL A 61 -11.60 16.00 8.98
N TYR A 62 -12.77 15.41 8.77
CA TYR A 62 -14.03 16.01 9.21
C TYR A 62 -14.18 16.03 10.73
N PHE A 63 -13.92 14.91 11.41
CA PHE A 63 -14.17 14.76 12.83
C PHE A 63 -13.05 15.30 13.74
N PHE A 64 -11.82 15.44 13.20
CA PHE A 64 -10.68 15.84 14.03
C PHE A 64 -9.93 17.06 13.47
N LEU A 65 -9.59 17.10 12.18
CA LEU A 65 -8.79 18.20 11.65
C LEU A 65 -9.58 19.51 11.58
N VAL A 66 -10.82 19.46 11.06
CA VAL A 66 -11.68 20.66 10.93
C VAL A 66 -11.93 21.32 12.28
N PRO A 67 -12.33 20.60 13.35
CA PRO A 67 -12.51 21.20 14.68
C PRO A 67 -11.23 21.75 15.30
N SER A 68 -10.08 21.15 15.02
CA SER A 68 -8.80 21.60 15.59
C SER A 68 -8.29 22.92 15.02
N HIS A 69 -8.81 23.40 13.90
CA HIS A 69 -8.31 24.57 13.15
C HIS A 69 -6.79 24.52 12.83
N ALA A 70 -6.15 23.35 12.98
CA ALA A 70 -4.73 23.18 12.72
C ALA A 70 -4.48 22.91 11.22
N SER A 71 -3.32 23.33 10.72
CA SER A 71 -2.90 23.12 9.33
C SER A 71 -1.85 22.01 9.24
N VAL A 72 -2.25 20.77 9.55
CA VAL A 72 -1.34 19.63 9.52
C VAL A 72 -1.25 19.09 8.11
N SER A 73 -0.06 19.19 7.49
CA SER A 73 0.26 18.67 6.13
C SER A 73 -0.79 19.02 5.08
N SER A 74 -1.36 20.23 5.16
CA SER A 74 -2.50 20.64 4.33
C SER A 74 -2.12 21.59 3.22
N ILE A 75 -2.56 21.30 2.00
CA ILE A 75 -2.44 22.22 0.86
C ILE A 75 -3.35 23.45 1.06
N SER A 76 -4.41 23.34 1.84
CA SER A 76 -5.27 24.47 2.18
C SER A 76 -4.52 25.54 2.98
N GLY A 77 -3.57 25.14 3.85
CA GLY A 77 -2.67 26.06 4.54
C GLY A 77 -1.88 26.95 3.57
N LEU A 78 -1.30 26.34 2.52
CA LEU A 78 -0.65 27.09 1.45
C LEU A 78 -1.62 28.01 0.69
N GLY A 79 -2.83 27.52 0.45
CA GLY A 79 -3.91 28.29 -0.18
C GLY A 79 -4.28 29.54 0.60
N ILE A 80 -4.38 29.47 1.94
CA ILE A 80 -4.67 30.61 2.79
C ILE A 80 -3.57 31.67 2.71
N ILE A 81 -2.30 31.24 2.71
CA ILE A 81 -1.19 32.17 2.58
C ILE A 81 -1.24 32.91 1.23
N LEU A 82 -1.44 32.17 0.15
CA LEU A 82 -1.54 32.72 -1.20
C LEU A 82 -2.75 33.63 -1.37
N SER A 83 -3.88 33.38 -0.69
CA SER A 83 -5.07 34.24 -0.77
C SER A 83 -4.84 35.65 -0.22
N ASN A 84 -3.81 35.86 0.62
CA ASN A 84 -3.43 37.19 1.06
C ASN A 84 -2.65 37.98 0.01
N PHE A 85 -2.11 37.33 -1.00
CA PHE A 85 -1.30 37.96 -2.05
C PHE A 85 -2.02 38.01 -3.40
N VAL A 86 -3.00 37.12 -3.60
CA VAL A 86 -3.73 37.00 -4.88
C VAL A 86 -5.21 37.22 -4.63
N PRO A 87 -5.90 38.11 -5.40
CA PRO A 87 -7.32 38.42 -5.20
C PRO A 87 -8.24 37.33 -5.76
N LEU A 88 -8.02 36.09 -5.31
CA LEU A 88 -8.85 34.92 -5.65
C LEU A 88 -9.40 34.29 -4.37
N PRO A 89 -10.60 33.70 -4.42
CA PRO A 89 -11.14 32.98 -3.27
C PRO A 89 -10.29 31.75 -2.94
N LEU A 90 -10.18 31.40 -1.67
CA LEU A 90 -9.38 30.28 -1.15
C LEU A 90 -9.68 28.97 -1.89
N SER A 91 -10.95 28.71 -2.17
CA SER A 91 -11.39 27.50 -2.90
C SER A 91 -10.81 27.41 -4.31
N ALA A 92 -10.71 28.54 -5.01
CA ALA A 92 -10.12 28.58 -6.35
C ALA A 92 -8.60 28.33 -6.29
N ILE A 93 -7.89 28.96 -5.33
CA ILE A 93 -6.44 28.78 -5.16
C ILE A 93 -6.13 27.32 -4.82
N THR A 94 -6.81 26.73 -3.86
CA THR A 94 -6.61 25.32 -3.45
C THR A 94 -6.94 24.35 -4.59
N MET A 95 -7.98 24.61 -5.36
CA MET A 95 -8.33 23.81 -6.55
C MET A 95 -7.23 23.88 -7.62
N ILE A 96 -6.73 25.08 -7.94
CA ILE A 96 -5.64 25.28 -8.90
C ILE A 96 -4.38 24.53 -8.44
N LEU A 97 -3.99 24.68 -7.18
CA LEU A 97 -2.83 23.97 -6.61
C LEU A 97 -2.99 22.46 -6.70
N ASN A 98 -4.14 21.93 -6.35
CA ASN A 98 -4.42 20.49 -6.44
C ASN A 98 -4.36 19.98 -7.89
N VAL A 99 -4.95 20.70 -8.84
CA VAL A 99 -4.91 20.33 -10.26
C VAL A 99 -3.47 20.37 -10.79
N VAL A 100 -2.70 21.41 -10.46
CA VAL A 100 -1.28 21.52 -10.86
C VAL A 100 -0.48 20.35 -10.29
N LEU A 101 -0.62 20.04 -9.01
CA LEU A 101 0.09 18.93 -8.38
C LEU A 101 -0.33 17.59 -8.97
N LEU A 102 -1.61 17.42 -9.29
CA LEU A 102 -2.13 16.21 -9.94
C LEU A 102 -1.52 16.01 -11.33
N ILE A 103 -1.41 17.06 -12.13
CA ILE A 103 -0.76 17.04 -13.44
C ILE A 103 0.71 16.67 -13.27
N ILE A 104 1.43 17.33 -12.35
CA ILE A 104 2.84 17.02 -12.07
C ILE A 104 2.98 15.56 -11.62
N GLY A 105 2.14 15.10 -10.70
CA GLY A 105 2.13 13.72 -10.21
C GLY A 105 1.89 12.69 -11.31
N PHE A 106 0.97 12.98 -12.23
CA PHE A 106 0.68 12.11 -13.37
C PHE A 106 1.91 11.91 -14.27
N PHE A 107 2.63 12.98 -14.59
CA PHE A 107 3.83 12.90 -15.43
C PHE A 107 5.05 12.34 -14.70
N THR A 108 5.18 12.62 -13.41
CA THR A 108 6.37 12.23 -12.63
C THR A 108 6.24 10.83 -12.03
N CYS A 109 5.10 10.46 -11.47
CA CYS A 109 4.88 9.18 -10.78
C CYS A 109 4.27 8.10 -11.69
N GLY A 110 3.78 8.45 -12.87
CA GLY A 110 3.26 7.53 -13.87
C GLY A 110 1.73 7.47 -13.93
N ARG A 111 1.23 6.82 -15.02
CA ARG A 111 -0.20 6.82 -15.36
C ARG A 111 -1.07 6.09 -14.33
N GLU A 112 -0.57 5.00 -13.76
CA GLU A 112 -1.31 4.23 -12.75
C GLU A 112 -1.53 5.05 -11.47
N PHE A 113 -0.45 5.66 -10.94
CA PHE A 113 -0.53 6.57 -9.80
C PHE A 113 -1.50 7.73 -10.09
N GLY A 114 -1.35 8.38 -11.25
CA GLY A 114 -2.20 9.50 -11.65
C GLY A 114 -3.68 9.13 -11.71
N ALA A 115 -4.04 8.02 -12.36
CA ALA A 115 -5.43 7.59 -12.50
C ALA A 115 -6.07 7.27 -11.14
N LYS A 116 -5.38 6.53 -10.27
CA LYS A 116 -5.84 6.24 -8.91
C LYS A 116 -5.98 7.51 -8.07
N THR A 117 -5.03 8.43 -8.20
CA THR A 117 -5.05 9.71 -7.47
C THR A 117 -6.16 10.64 -7.95
N VAL A 118 -6.47 10.69 -9.24
CA VAL A 118 -7.65 11.41 -9.75
C VAL A 118 -8.93 10.89 -9.08
N TYR A 119 -9.10 9.56 -9.06
CA TYR A 119 -10.25 8.93 -8.42
C TYR A 119 -10.38 9.32 -6.94
N THR A 120 -9.31 9.15 -6.16
CA THR A 120 -9.29 9.44 -4.72
C THR A 120 -9.49 10.93 -4.42
N SER A 121 -8.92 11.82 -5.24
CA SER A 121 -9.06 13.28 -5.11
C SER A 121 -10.50 13.76 -5.37
N ILE A 122 -11.27 13.04 -6.18
CA ILE A 122 -12.70 13.32 -6.38
C ILE A 122 -13.54 12.75 -5.23
N MET A 123 -13.20 11.54 -4.78
CA MET A 123 -13.96 10.86 -3.72
C MET A 123 -13.82 11.55 -2.36
N LEU A 124 -12.67 12.18 -2.06
CA LEU A 124 -12.43 12.84 -0.78
C LEU A 124 -13.43 13.97 -0.50
N PRO A 125 -13.63 14.97 -1.39
CA PRO A 125 -14.64 16.00 -1.20
C PRO A 125 -16.09 15.46 -1.15
N LEU A 126 -16.38 14.38 -1.87
CA LEU A 126 -17.69 13.74 -1.83
C LEU A 126 -17.99 13.15 -0.44
N PHE A 127 -17.03 12.47 0.18
CA PHE A 127 -17.19 11.97 1.56
C PHE A 127 -17.26 13.11 2.58
N LEU A 128 -16.46 14.17 2.42
CA LEU A 128 -16.53 15.34 3.30
C LEU A 128 -17.93 15.98 3.22
N GLY A 129 -18.45 16.24 2.02
CA GLY A 129 -19.80 16.79 1.84
C GLY A 129 -20.90 15.86 2.36
N LEU A 130 -20.69 14.53 2.29
CA LEU A 130 -21.60 13.56 2.90
C LEU A 130 -21.59 13.68 4.42
N PHE A 131 -20.43 13.80 5.07
CA PHE A 131 -20.33 13.96 6.52
C PHE A 131 -20.91 15.31 6.98
N GLU A 132 -20.65 16.40 6.26
CA GLU A 132 -21.27 17.71 6.53
C GLU A 132 -22.80 17.64 6.49
N LYS A 133 -23.36 16.86 5.56
CA LYS A 133 -24.82 16.70 5.45
C LYS A 133 -25.42 15.82 6.55
N ILE A 134 -24.67 14.79 7.00
CA ILE A 134 -25.14 13.86 8.06
C ILE A 134 -24.95 14.47 9.47
N PHE A 135 -23.89 15.23 9.67
CA PHE A 135 -23.51 15.81 10.96
C PHE A 135 -23.31 17.33 10.85
N PRO A 136 -24.34 18.14 10.49
CA PRO A 136 -24.17 19.55 10.16
C PRO A 136 -23.64 20.42 11.29
N ASP A 137 -23.92 20.07 12.54
CA ASP A 137 -23.54 20.84 13.73
C ASP A 137 -22.44 20.14 14.54
N PHE A 138 -21.54 19.43 13.84
CA PHE A 138 -20.45 18.73 14.53
C PHE A 138 -19.35 19.71 14.93
N TYR A 139 -19.01 19.72 16.22
CA TYR A 139 -17.88 20.50 16.76
C TYR A 139 -16.69 19.57 16.98
N SER A 140 -16.25 19.33 18.19
CA SER A 140 -15.13 18.46 18.52
C SER A 140 -15.60 17.24 19.30
N MET A 141 -14.93 16.08 19.12
CA MET A 141 -15.17 14.90 19.95
C MET A 141 -14.42 14.98 21.28
N THR A 142 -13.34 15.75 21.35
CA THR A 142 -12.41 15.74 22.49
C THR A 142 -12.43 17.03 23.27
N ASP A 143 -13.08 18.08 22.77
CA ASP A 143 -13.07 19.45 23.32
C ASP A 143 -11.65 20.03 23.53
N SER A 144 -10.62 19.38 22.93
CA SER A 144 -9.23 19.78 23.01
C SER A 144 -8.57 19.78 21.64
N GLN A 145 -8.06 20.93 21.22
CA GLN A 145 -7.38 21.11 19.95
C GLN A 145 -6.19 20.14 19.78
N GLU A 146 -5.44 19.91 20.85
CA GLU A 146 -4.27 19.03 20.87
C GLU A 146 -4.66 17.57 20.70
N LEU A 147 -5.72 17.12 21.38
CA LEU A 147 -6.21 15.75 21.27
C LEU A 147 -6.83 15.50 19.90
N ASP A 148 -7.55 16.46 19.34
CA ASP A 148 -8.10 16.36 17.97
C ASP A 148 -6.97 16.19 16.96
N VAL A 149 -5.86 16.94 17.07
CA VAL A 149 -4.70 16.77 16.19
C VAL A 149 -4.05 15.40 16.35
N LEU A 150 -3.93 14.88 17.58
CA LEU A 150 -3.38 13.54 17.80
C LEU A 150 -4.26 12.44 17.19
N CYS A 151 -5.58 12.51 17.40
CA CYS A 151 -6.55 11.59 16.81
C CYS A 151 -6.52 11.67 15.26
N TYR A 152 -6.45 12.90 14.72
CA TYR A 152 -6.28 13.10 13.28
C TYR A 152 -5.07 12.37 12.74
N ILE A 153 -3.88 12.59 13.35
CA ILE A 153 -2.62 11.98 12.92
C ILE A 153 -2.73 10.45 12.87
N LEU A 154 -3.27 9.83 13.92
CA LEU A 154 -3.42 8.38 13.99
C LEU A 154 -4.35 7.84 12.89
N VAL A 155 -5.53 8.43 12.76
CA VAL A 155 -6.55 7.93 11.81
C VAL A 155 -6.15 8.23 10.35
N VAL A 156 -5.67 9.44 10.05
CA VAL A 156 -5.27 9.80 8.69
C VAL A 156 -4.09 8.98 8.20
N SER A 157 -3.12 8.69 9.09
CA SER A 157 -1.94 7.89 8.73
C SER A 157 -2.31 6.48 8.29
N VAL A 158 -3.34 5.86 8.87
CA VAL A 158 -3.86 4.56 8.41
C VAL A 158 -4.39 4.65 6.98
N GLY A 159 -5.23 5.64 6.70
CA GLY A 159 -5.78 5.85 5.35
C GLY A 159 -4.71 6.16 4.32
N LEU A 160 -3.77 7.05 4.64
CA LEU A 160 -2.65 7.40 3.76
C LEU A 160 -1.71 6.22 3.50
N ALA A 161 -1.41 5.42 4.52
CA ALA A 161 -0.57 4.22 4.35
C ALA A 161 -1.23 3.22 3.38
N ILE A 162 -2.55 3.02 3.47
CA ILE A 162 -3.29 2.17 2.52
C ILE A 162 -3.17 2.74 1.09
N LEU A 163 -3.38 4.06 0.91
CA LEU A 163 -3.27 4.68 -0.42
C LEU A 163 -1.87 4.56 -1.00
N PHE A 164 -0.83 4.90 -0.24
CA PHE A 164 0.56 4.85 -0.72
C PHE A 164 1.01 3.44 -1.07
N ASN A 165 0.61 2.42 -0.30
CA ASN A 165 0.90 1.02 -0.58
C ASN A 165 0.16 0.52 -1.84
N ARG A 166 -0.94 1.19 -2.24
CA ARG A 166 -1.66 0.92 -3.50
C ARG A 166 -1.23 1.84 -4.64
N ASN A 167 -0.11 2.56 -4.46
CA ASN A 167 0.40 3.52 -5.43
C ASN A 167 -0.64 4.57 -5.83
N ALA A 168 -1.32 5.14 -4.81
CA ALA A 168 -2.28 6.23 -4.91
C ALA A 168 -1.97 7.32 -3.87
N SER A 169 -2.64 8.47 -3.96
CA SER A 169 -2.54 9.60 -3.03
C SER A 169 -3.93 10.17 -2.79
N SER A 170 -4.15 10.88 -1.68
CA SER A 170 -5.40 11.61 -1.44
C SER A 170 -5.51 12.91 -2.25
N GLY A 171 -4.42 13.33 -2.89
CA GLY A 171 -4.24 14.63 -3.53
C GLY A 171 -3.49 15.62 -2.64
N GLY A 172 -3.12 16.77 -3.18
CA GLY A 172 -2.42 17.79 -2.39
C GLY A 172 -0.94 17.49 -2.11
N LEU A 173 -0.48 17.78 -0.88
CA LEU A 173 0.93 17.62 -0.49
C LEU A 173 1.42 16.18 -0.52
N ASP A 174 0.55 15.21 -0.47
CA ASP A 174 0.87 13.77 -0.62
C ASP A 174 1.55 13.49 -1.95
N ILE A 175 1.16 14.21 -3.01
CA ILE A 175 1.78 14.09 -4.33
C ILE A 175 3.22 14.61 -4.27
N VAL A 176 3.47 15.72 -3.57
CA VAL A 176 4.83 16.26 -3.37
C VAL A 176 5.67 15.23 -2.62
N ALA A 177 5.15 14.65 -1.54
CA ALA A 177 5.84 13.61 -0.79
C ALA A 177 6.18 12.38 -1.66
N LYS A 178 5.26 11.95 -2.53
CA LYS A 178 5.50 10.84 -3.47
C LYS A 178 6.57 11.17 -4.51
N ILE A 179 6.62 12.42 -4.99
CA ILE A 179 7.66 12.89 -5.90
C ILE A 179 9.01 12.89 -5.19
N MET A 180 9.07 13.42 -3.95
CA MET A 180 10.30 13.41 -3.15
C MET A 180 10.78 11.98 -2.84
N ASN A 181 9.87 11.07 -2.51
CA ASN A 181 10.19 9.65 -2.33
C ASN A 181 10.82 9.06 -3.59
N LYS A 182 10.25 9.35 -4.77
CA LYS A 182 10.74 8.81 -6.04
C LYS A 182 12.11 9.34 -6.45
N TYR A 183 12.36 10.66 -6.32
CA TYR A 183 13.55 11.30 -6.83
C TYR A 183 14.66 11.51 -5.78
N LEU A 184 14.28 11.74 -4.52
CA LEU A 184 15.23 11.92 -3.42
C LEU A 184 15.45 10.64 -2.60
N HIS A 185 14.72 9.56 -2.92
CA HIS A 185 14.79 8.26 -2.22
C HIS A 185 14.56 8.39 -0.70
N MET A 186 13.73 9.36 -0.30
CA MET A 186 13.34 9.58 1.09
C MET A 186 12.13 8.70 1.45
N ASP A 187 12.03 8.31 2.72
CA ASP A 187 10.82 7.65 3.23
C ASP A 187 9.61 8.57 3.05
N LEU A 188 8.43 7.99 2.80
CA LEU A 188 7.22 8.77 2.49
C LEU A 188 6.80 9.69 3.64
N GLY A 189 6.87 9.23 4.89
CA GLY A 189 6.54 10.04 6.04
C GLY A 189 7.55 11.17 6.27
N LYS A 190 8.84 10.94 6.06
CA LYS A 190 9.85 12.00 6.09
C LYS A 190 9.60 13.06 5.00
N ALA A 191 9.23 12.63 3.80
CA ALA A 191 8.88 13.51 2.70
C ALA A 191 7.60 14.32 3.00
N MET A 192 6.59 13.67 3.62
CA MET A 192 5.37 14.34 4.11
C MET A 192 5.68 15.38 5.19
N SER A 193 6.50 15.02 6.18
CA SER A 193 6.94 15.96 7.22
C SER A 193 7.66 17.15 6.63
N LEU A 194 8.60 16.95 5.71
CA LEU A 194 9.39 18.02 5.13
C LEU A 194 8.54 18.96 4.28
N SER A 195 7.71 18.43 3.38
CA SER A 195 6.81 19.24 2.55
C SER A 195 5.76 19.98 3.36
N GLY A 196 5.14 19.30 4.34
CA GLY A 196 4.15 19.87 5.22
C GLY A 196 4.74 20.90 6.20
N MET A 197 5.99 20.71 6.65
CA MET A 197 6.66 21.66 7.54
C MET A 197 6.94 23.01 6.86
N CYS A 198 7.29 23.00 5.57
CA CYS A 198 7.40 24.25 4.80
C CYS A 198 6.08 25.02 4.79
N VAL A 199 4.95 24.33 4.64
CA VAL A 199 3.63 24.94 4.68
C VAL A 199 3.25 25.38 6.11
N ALA A 200 3.50 24.55 7.12
CA ALA A 200 3.19 24.88 8.50
C ALA A 200 4.00 26.09 9.03
N LEU A 201 5.25 26.22 8.61
CA LEU A 201 6.07 27.41 8.94
C LEU A 201 5.57 28.66 8.21
N SER A 202 5.16 28.55 6.96
CA SER A 202 4.60 29.68 6.23
C SER A 202 3.25 30.13 6.79
N ALA A 203 2.51 29.26 7.49
CA ALA A 203 1.29 29.59 8.21
C ALA A 203 1.51 30.56 9.39
N ALA A 204 2.77 30.73 9.85
CA ALA A 204 3.13 31.74 10.87
C ALA A 204 2.84 33.18 10.44
N LEU A 205 2.64 33.40 9.14
CA LEU A 205 2.26 34.73 8.61
C LEU A 205 0.76 35.06 8.83
N VAL A 206 -0.07 34.07 9.14
CA VAL A 206 -1.54 34.20 9.17
C VAL A 206 -2.15 33.74 10.49
N TYR A 207 -1.61 32.69 11.10
CA TYR A 207 -2.16 32.09 12.31
C TYR A 207 -1.45 32.53 13.60
N ASP A 208 -2.13 32.32 14.74
CA ASP A 208 -1.57 32.54 16.06
C ASP A 208 -0.43 31.55 16.38
N LYS A 209 0.45 31.92 17.33
CA LYS A 209 1.64 31.13 17.68
C LYS A 209 1.32 29.71 18.14
N LYS A 210 0.20 29.50 18.87
CA LYS A 210 -0.19 28.19 19.38
C LYS A 210 -0.54 27.24 18.21
N THR A 211 -1.37 27.72 17.30
CA THR A 211 -1.81 26.96 16.11
C THR A 211 -0.63 26.63 15.18
N VAL A 212 0.32 27.56 15.02
CA VAL A 212 1.53 27.31 14.22
C VAL A 212 2.40 26.21 14.84
N VAL A 213 2.68 26.30 16.15
CA VAL A 213 3.46 25.28 16.87
C VAL A 213 2.78 23.92 16.77
N LEU A 214 1.46 23.87 16.99
CA LEU A 214 0.67 22.64 16.90
C LEU A 214 0.70 22.06 15.47
N SER A 215 0.60 22.91 14.44
CA SER A 215 0.68 22.49 13.03
C SER A 215 2.05 21.94 12.67
N VAL A 216 3.14 22.56 13.14
CA VAL A 216 4.51 22.08 12.93
C VAL A 216 4.74 20.75 13.62
N LEU A 217 4.40 20.63 14.90
CA LEU A 217 4.51 19.39 15.66
C LEU A 217 3.62 18.29 15.08
N GLY A 218 2.37 18.62 14.77
CA GLY A 218 1.42 17.69 14.18
C GLY A 218 1.92 17.16 12.83
N THR A 219 2.47 18.02 11.98
CA THR A 219 3.06 17.61 10.69
C THR A 219 4.26 16.68 10.88
N TYR A 220 5.14 16.98 11.83
CA TYR A 220 6.30 16.14 12.15
C TYR A 220 5.87 14.75 12.65
N PHE A 221 4.96 14.70 13.64
CA PHE A 221 4.45 13.43 14.15
C PHE A 221 3.64 12.65 13.11
N ASN A 222 2.87 13.33 12.26
CA ASN A 222 2.15 12.68 11.18
C ASN A 222 3.07 11.88 10.26
N GLY A 223 4.23 12.41 9.92
CA GLY A 223 5.22 11.69 9.11
C GLY A 223 5.81 10.46 9.81
N ILE A 224 6.12 10.55 11.11
CA ILE A 224 6.63 9.41 11.90
C ILE A 224 5.59 8.29 11.97
N VAL A 225 4.35 8.65 12.28
CA VAL A 225 3.23 7.69 12.40
C VAL A 225 2.92 7.07 11.04
N LEU A 226 2.93 7.86 9.99
CA LEU A 226 2.72 7.39 8.63
C LEU A 226 3.79 6.36 8.20
N ASP A 227 5.07 6.66 8.41
CA ASP A 227 6.16 5.71 8.11
C ASP A 227 6.00 4.42 8.92
N HIS A 228 5.62 4.52 10.19
CA HIS A 228 5.36 3.33 11.00
C HIS A 228 4.27 2.44 10.39
N PHE A 229 3.15 3.01 9.93
CA PHE A 229 2.07 2.24 9.32
C PHE A 229 2.45 1.68 7.94
N ILE A 230 3.18 2.42 7.12
CA ILE A 230 3.67 1.94 5.82
C ILE A 230 4.61 0.74 6.01
N PHE A 231 5.63 0.87 6.86
CA PHE A 231 6.61 -0.20 7.09
C PHE A 231 5.98 -1.43 7.73
N THR A 232 5.03 -1.26 8.65
CA THR A 232 4.38 -2.40 9.34
C THR A 232 3.53 -3.26 8.40
N GLN A 233 2.99 -2.69 7.33
CA GLN A 233 2.17 -3.44 6.35
C GLN A 233 3.02 -4.31 5.42
N ASP A 234 4.21 -3.85 5.04
CA ASP A 234 5.09 -4.57 4.10
C ASP A 234 6.16 -5.43 4.79
N MET A 235 6.17 -5.44 6.12
CA MET A 235 7.20 -6.15 6.88
C MET A 235 7.08 -7.65 6.71
N LYS A 236 8.11 -8.27 6.13
CA LYS A 236 8.27 -9.73 6.05
C LYS A 236 9.14 -10.24 7.20
N ARG A 237 9.06 -11.53 7.45
CA ARG A 237 9.87 -12.21 8.46
C ARG A 237 10.79 -13.21 7.81
N ARG A 238 12.04 -13.15 8.20
CA ARG A 238 13.04 -14.17 7.91
C ARG A 238 13.10 -15.09 9.11
N ASP A 239 12.63 -16.30 8.94
CA ASP A 239 12.66 -17.34 9.96
C ASP A 239 13.84 -18.26 9.68
N CYS A 240 14.71 -18.43 10.68
CA CYS A 240 15.83 -19.35 10.69
C CYS A 240 15.49 -20.48 11.66
N ILE A 241 15.35 -21.70 11.15
CA ILE A 241 14.75 -22.81 11.87
C ILE A 241 15.72 -23.99 11.89
N ILE A 242 16.10 -24.46 13.10
CA ILE A 242 16.85 -25.68 13.32
C ILE A 242 15.90 -26.71 13.92
N THR A 243 15.69 -27.82 13.21
CA THR A 243 14.74 -28.86 13.57
C THR A 243 15.27 -30.25 13.22
N GLN A 244 14.83 -31.27 13.95
CA GLN A 244 15.07 -32.66 13.59
C GLN A 244 14.11 -33.18 12.52
N LYS A 245 13.06 -32.41 12.20
CA LYS A 245 12.01 -32.72 11.22
C LYS A 245 12.17 -31.94 9.92
N GLU A 246 13.41 -31.87 9.41
CA GLU A 246 13.78 -31.05 8.25
C GLU A 246 12.93 -31.35 7.02
N GLU A 247 12.78 -32.62 6.63
CA GLU A 247 12.04 -33.04 5.44
C GLU A 247 10.57 -32.64 5.50
N GLU A 248 9.92 -32.85 6.65
CA GLU A 248 8.51 -32.51 6.86
C GLU A 248 8.31 -30.99 6.77
N LEU A 249 9.22 -30.22 7.41
CA LEU A 249 9.14 -28.77 7.40
C LEU A 249 9.44 -28.19 6.01
N ARG A 250 10.44 -28.71 5.31
CA ARG A 250 10.78 -28.34 3.95
C ARG A 250 9.62 -28.56 3.00
N HIS A 251 8.95 -29.73 3.11
CA HIS A 251 7.78 -30.03 2.31
C HIS A 251 6.65 -29.05 2.57
N PHE A 252 6.35 -28.74 3.83
CA PHE A 252 5.33 -27.76 4.20
C PHE A 252 5.60 -26.37 3.63
N ILE A 253 6.86 -25.87 3.77
CA ILE A 253 7.25 -24.53 3.28
C ILE A 253 7.10 -24.45 1.75
N LEU A 254 7.54 -25.50 1.02
CA LEU A 254 7.56 -25.46 -0.44
C LEU A 254 6.17 -25.69 -1.06
N TYR A 255 5.39 -26.64 -0.53
CA TYR A 255 4.16 -27.11 -1.17
C TYR A 255 2.86 -26.58 -0.54
N GLU A 256 2.88 -26.28 0.77
CA GLU A 256 1.70 -25.74 1.45
C GLU A 256 1.73 -24.22 1.57
N LEU A 257 2.90 -23.64 1.88
CA LEU A 257 3.05 -22.21 1.95
C LEU A 257 3.46 -21.59 0.60
N HIS A 258 3.88 -22.41 -0.38
CA HIS A 258 4.41 -21.97 -1.66
C HIS A 258 5.53 -20.93 -1.53
N SER A 259 6.30 -21.02 -0.43
CA SER A 259 7.42 -20.14 -0.11
C SER A 259 8.76 -20.79 -0.44
N GLY A 260 9.77 -19.97 -0.75
CA GLY A 260 11.13 -20.45 -0.96
C GLY A 260 11.82 -20.76 0.36
N ALA A 261 12.70 -21.75 0.37
CA ALA A 261 13.58 -22.04 1.50
C ALA A 261 15.02 -22.22 1.05
N THR A 262 15.96 -21.85 1.92
CA THR A 262 17.41 -22.09 1.74
C THR A 262 17.91 -22.84 2.95
N ILE A 263 18.75 -23.86 2.74
CA ILE A 263 19.31 -24.67 3.82
C ILE A 263 20.79 -24.37 3.95
N TYR A 264 21.23 -24.11 5.18
CA TYR A 264 22.64 -23.94 5.54
C TYR A 264 23.08 -25.03 6.51
N GLU A 265 24.28 -25.60 6.30
CA GLU A 265 24.93 -26.39 7.32
C GLU A 265 25.43 -25.47 8.44
N SER A 266 25.04 -25.74 9.66
CA SER A 266 25.49 -25.05 10.87
C SER A 266 26.10 -26.07 11.85
N ILE A 267 26.97 -25.60 12.75
CA ILE A 267 27.58 -26.42 13.78
C ILE A 267 27.20 -25.86 15.15
N GLY A 268 26.58 -26.67 15.98
CA GLY A 268 26.25 -26.29 17.35
C GLY A 268 27.51 -26.05 18.18
N ALA A 269 27.71 -24.84 18.69
CA ALA A 269 28.94 -24.46 19.39
C ALA A 269 29.19 -25.24 20.69
N TYR A 270 28.16 -25.77 21.31
CA TYR A 270 28.27 -26.54 22.54
C TYR A 270 28.53 -28.03 22.30
N THR A 271 27.76 -28.64 21.40
CA THR A 271 27.84 -30.10 21.10
C THR A 271 28.82 -30.42 19.99
N MET A 272 29.23 -29.43 19.18
CA MET A 272 30.00 -29.59 17.93
C MET A 272 29.30 -30.50 16.90
N GLU A 273 28.00 -30.68 17.05
CA GLU A 273 27.19 -31.45 16.11
C GLU A 273 26.74 -30.58 14.92
N LYS A 274 26.66 -31.23 13.76
CA LYS A 274 26.15 -30.58 12.53
C LYS A 274 24.63 -30.56 12.54
N HIS A 275 24.06 -29.42 12.21
CA HIS A 275 22.65 -29.23 12.03
C HIS A 275 22.37 -28.51 10.70
N ASN A 276 21.21 -28.74 10.12
CA ASN A 276 20.73 -27.98 9.00
C ASN A 276 19.81 -26.85 9.49
N GLU A 277 20.12 -25.62 9.11
CA GLU A 277 19.29 -24.45 9.36
C GLU A 277 18.47 -24.13 8.12
N ILE A 278 17.13 -24.19 8.22
CA ILE A 278 16.22 -23.82 7.17
C ILE A 278 15.89 -22.34 7.31
N ILE A 279 16.19 -21.56 6.26
CA ILE A 279 15.89 -20.15 6.20
C ILE A 279 14.77 -19.95 5.20
N THR A 280 13.68 -19.34 5.64
CA THR A 280 12.56 -18.93 4.78
C THR A 280 12.16 -17.49 5.06
N ILE A 281 11.56 -16.81 4.06
CA ILE A 281 11.02 -15.46 4.21
C ILE A 281 9.53 -15.53 3.91
N VAL A 282 8.74 -15.20 4.91
CA VAL A 282 7.29 -15.33 4.89
C VAL A 282 6.61 -14.02 5.26
N ASP A 283 5.36 -13.86 4.85
CA ASP A 283 4.50 -12.78 5.31
C ASP A 283 3.90 -13.09 6.69
N LYS A 284 3.16 -12.14 7.25
CA LYS A 284 2.53 -12.28 8.58
C LYS A 284 1.54 -13.45 8.65
N THR A 285 0.82 -13.71 7.58
CA THR A 285 -0.19 -14.78 7.52
C THR A 285 0.47 -16.15 7.36
N GLU A 286 1.45 -16.23 6.46
CA GLU A 286 2.28 -17.41 6.24
C GLU A 286 3.05 -17.78 7.51
N TYR A 287 3.62 -16.80 8.20
CA TYR A 287 4.29 -16.99 9.49
C TYR A 287 3.39 -17.63 10.55
N GLN A 288 2.13 -17.17 10.67
CA GLN A 288 1.21 -17.78 11.64
C GLN A 288 0.92 -19.25 11.31
N LYS A 289 0.79 -19.58 10.03
CA LYS A 289 0.61 -20.98 9.58
C LYS A 289 1.87 -21.81 9.85
N LEU A 290 3.04 -21.25 9.54
CA LEU A 290 4.34 -21.89 9.76
C LEU A 290 4.55 -22.21 11.23
N MET A 291 4.37 -21.25 12.13
CA MET A 291 4.52 -21.45 13.57
C MET A 291 3.53 -22.45 14.13
N LYS A 292 2.28 -22.45 13.64
CA LYS A 292 1.28 -23.46 14.04
C LYS A 292 1.74 -24.88 13.64
N TYR A 293 2.25 -25.03 12.42
CA TYR A 293 2.74 -26.30 11.92
C TYR A 293 3.97 -26.79 12.70
N ILE A 294 4.97 -25.92 12.92
CA ILE A 294 6.18 -26.27 13.68
C ILE A 294 5.82 -26.73 15.11
N ASN A 295 4.92 -26.02 15.78
CA ASN A 295 4.49 -26.39 17.13
C ASN A 295 3.79 -27.76 17.18
N GLN A 296 3.22 -28.24 16.08
CA GLN A 296 2.61 -29.56 15.98
C GLN A 296 3.63 -30.67 15.67
N VAL A 297 4.61 -30.38 14.79
CA VAL A 297 5.54 -31.39 14.27
C VAL A 297 6.80 -31.49 15.13
N ASP A 298 7.36 -30.36 15.55
CA ASP A 298 8.54 -30.30 16.41
C ASP A 298 8.46 -29.12 17.38
N PRO A 299 7.80 -29.28 18.53
CA PRO A 299 7.71 -28.22 19.55
C PRO A 299 9.05 -27.79 20.15
N LYS A 300 10.12 -28.56 19.92
CA LYS A 300 11.47 -28.27 20.41
C LYS A 300 12.38 -27.60 19.36
N ALA A 301 11.85 -27.33 18.18
CA ALA A 301 12.60 -26.62 17.13
C ALA A 301 13.14 -25.28 17.65
N PHE A 302 14.40 -24.99 17.34
CA PHE A 302 15.00 -23.69 17.66
C PHE A 302 14.72 -22.73 16.50
N ILE A 303 14.10 -21.59 16.80
CA ILE A 303 13.66 -20.63 15.79
C ILE A 303 14.14 -19.24 16.16
N THR A 304 14.84 -18.59 15.24
CA THR A 304 15.16 -17.17 15.32
C THR A 304 14.45 -16.39 14.23
N ILE A 305 13.88 -15.24 14.58
CA ILE A 305 13.02 -14.45 13.70
C ILE A 305 13.62 -13.07 13.54
N TYR A 306 13.82 -12.67 12.29
CA TYR A 306 14.28 -11.33 11.92
C TYR A 306 13.22 -10.60 11.09
N ASN A 307 13.03 -9.32 11.36
CA ASN A 307 12.21 -8.48 10.51
C ASN A 307 12.99 -8.07 9.25
N VAL A 308 12.37 -8.24 8.09
CA VAL A 308 12.94 -7.87 6.80
C VAL A 308 12.16 -6.67 6.27
N SER A 309 12.81 -5.51 6.26
CA SER A 309 12.20 -4.25 5.81
C SER A 309 12.12 -4.12 4.29
N ASN A 310 12.99 -4.82 3.55
CA ASN A 310 12.99 -4.78 2.10
C ASN A 310 13.47 -6.09 1.50
N MET A 311 12.77 -6.58 0.47
CA MET A 311 13.11 -7.80 -0.24
C MET A 311 12.82 -7.64 -1.73
N ARG A 312 13.81 -7.98 -2.57
CA ARG A 312 13.60 -8.13 -4.01
C ARG A 312 13.39 -9.61 -4.31
N TYR A 313 12.18 -9.95 -4.70
CA TYR A 313 11.75 -11.33 -4.94
C TYR A 313 11.04 -11.42 -6.28
N GLN A 314 11.35 -12.48 -7.03
CA GLN A 314 10.54 -12.88 -8.17
C GLN A 314 9.68 -14.08 -7.73
N PRO A 315 8.36 -14.01 -7.81
CA PRO A 315 7.49 -15.14 -7.45
C PRO A 315 7.90 -16.37 -8.25
N LYS A 316 8.02 -17.51 -7.58
CA LYS A 316 8.14 -18.78 -8.29
C LYS A 316 6.82 -19.04 -9.01
N ILE A 317 6.94 -19.49 -10.25
CA ILE A 317 5.85 -19.86 -11.14
C ILE A 317 5.15 -21.10 -10.62
#